data_9e266eecbcf884a3b637fc73602f8a26
#
_entry.id   9e266eecbcf884a3b637fc73602f8a26
#
_cell.length_a   1.000
_cell.length_b   1.000
_cell.length_c   1.000
_cell.angle_alpha   90.00
_cell.angle_beta   90.00
_cell.angle_gamma   90.00
#
_symmetry.space_group_name_H-M   'P 1'
#
loop_
_entity.id
_entity.type
_entity.pdbx_description
1 polymer ?
#
loop_
_entity_poly.entity_id
_entity_poly.type
_entity_poly.pdbx_seq_one_letter_code
_entity_poly.pdbx_strand_id
1 'polypeptide(L)'
;MYRKIILSLAACLALSACGQKTDKKGDAAPAAAGAQISGAGASFPAPLYAKWAEAQKAETGMALNYQAIGSGGGIKQIKAKTVAFGASDKPLKGEELDADGLAQFPTVIGGVVPIVNLPDIQPGQLKLTGPVLADIFLGKVKKWNDAPIAALNAGVKLPNLPITVVHRSDGSGTSFLFTSYLTAAAPQWASVGASDAVKWPAGQGGKGNDGVSGYVKQTPGAIGYVEYA
;
A
#
# COMPACT_ATOMS: atom_id res chain seq x y z
N MET A 1 46.58 24.37 53.52
CA MET A 1 46.99 25.79 53.71
C MET A 1 45.95 26.69 53.08
N TYR A 2 45.32 27.44 53.93
CA TYR A 2 44.74 28.80 53.81
C TYR A 2 43.72 29.08 52.68
N ARG A 3 42.43 29.25 53.00
CA ARG A 3 41.77 30.48 53.53
C ARG A 3 41.39 31.43 52.40
N LYS A 4 40.25 32.02 52.26
CA LYS A 4 39.09 32.49 53.03
C LYS A 4 38.21 33.22 51.97
N ILE A 5 36.89 33.04 51.97
CA ILE A 5 35.85 33.93 52.53
C ILE A 5 35.79 35.34 51.90
N ILE A 6 34.58 35.73 51.45
CA ILE A 6 33.75 36.89 51.74
C ILE A 6 32.71 36.99 50.64
N LEU A 7 31.42 36.74 50.76
CA LEU A 7 30.29 37.43 51.45
C LEU A 7 30.18 38.93 51.18
N SER A 8 29.08 39.30 50.50
CA SER A 8 28.29 40.52 50.69
C SER A 8 27.28 40.63 49.55
N LEU A 9 26.00 40.50 49.71
CA LEU A 9 24.94 41.25 50.43
C LEU A 9 24.48 42.53 49.74
N ALA A 10 23.20 42.68 49.71
CA ALA A 10 22.32 43.81 49.51
C ALA A 10 21.71 43.92 48.10
N ALA A 11 20.45 43.66 47.90
CA ALA A 11 19.22 44.23 48.47
C ALA A 11 18.80 45.57 47.84
N CYS A 12 17.56 45.56 47.47
CA CYS A 12 16.58 46.67 47.48
C CYS A 12 16.19 47.36 46.17
N LEU A 13 14.97 47.26 46.00
CA LEU A 13 13.81 48.21 45.82
C LEU A 13 13.52 48.55 44.37
N ALA A 14 12.39 48.21 43.92
CA ALA A 14 11.00 48.57 44.14
C ALA A 14 10.48 49.61 43.12
N LEU A 15 9.37 49.21 42.51
CA LEU A 15 8.24 50.05 42.07
C LEU A 15 8.48 51.20 41.11
N SER A 16 8.02 51.00 39.89
CA SER A 16 7.26 52.05 39.19
C SER A 16 6.21 51.40 38.31
N ALA A 17 5.01 51.43 38.77
CA ALA A 17 3.82 51.19 37.97
C ALA A 17 3.61 52.42 37.07
N CYS A 18 3.63 52.19 35.76
CA CYS A 18 2.99 53.12 34.82
C CYS A 18 2.25 52.26 33.79
N GLY A 19 0.95 52.37 33.85
CA GLY A 19 0.04 51.73 32.93
C GLY A 19 0.23 52.24 31.51
N GLN A 20 0.43 51.29 30.62
CA GLN A 20 0.21 51.48 29.20
C GLN A 20 -0.79 50.44 28.75
N LYS A 21 -2.00 50.87 28.42
CA LYS A 21 -2.96 50.08 27.67
C LYS A 21 -2.33 49.79 26.32
N THR A 22 -1.77 48.61 26.17
CA THR A 22 -1.48 48.05 24.86
C THR A 22 -2.66 47.20 24.49
N ASP A 23 -3.31 47.58 23.40
CA ASP A 23 -4.29 46.77 22.69
C ASP A 23 -3.68 45.37 22.48
N LYS A 24 -4.21 44.39 23.17
CA LYS A 24 -3.93 42.96 22.88
C LYS A 24 -4.52 42.63 21.52
N LYS A 25 -3.72 42.85 20.48
CA LYS A 25 -3.83 42.07 19.26
C LYS A 25 -3.60 40.61 19.70
N GLY A 26 -4.64 39.80 19.62
CA GLY A 26 -4.58 38.42 20.08
C GLY A 26 -3.42 37.72 19.43
N ASP A 27 -2.38 37.44 20.21
CA ASP A 27 -1.42 36.40 19.86
C ASP A 27 -2.21 35.09 19.80
N ALA A 28 -2.51 34.65 18.59
CA ALA A 28 -2.98 33.31 18.38
C ALA A 28 -1.93 32.39 19.00
N ALA A 29 -2.29 31.67 20.04
CA ALA A 29 -1.44 30.63 20.60
C ALA A 29 -0.95 29.76 19.43
N PRO A 30 0.34 29.38 19.39
CA PRO A 30 0.83 28.49 18.36
C PRO A 30 -0.08 27.25 18.37
N ALA A 31 -0.71 26.97 17.24
CA ALA A 31 -1.55 25.80 17.09
C ALA A 31 -0.73 24.61 17.63
N ALA A 32 -1.26 23.93 18.63
CA ALA A 32 -0.64 22.74 19.20
C ALA A 32 -0.22 21.87 18.00
N ALA A 33 1.05 21.48 17.95
CA ALA A 33 1.55 20.61 16.88
C ALA A 33 0.58 19.45 16.75
N GLY A 34 -0.16 19.34 15.62
CA GLY A 34 -1.30 18.46 15.48
C GLY A 34 -0.83 17.02 15.77
N ALA A 35 -1.67 16.26 16.45
CA ALA A 35 -1.38 14.87 16.74
C ALA A 35 -1.00 14.14 15.46
N GLN A 36 0.05 13.33 15.49
CA GLN A 36 0.48 12.52 14.36
C GLN A 36 0.06 11.08 14.58
N ILE A 37 -0.61 10.49 13.58
CA ILE A 37 -0.94 9.06 13.54
C ILE A 37 -0.05 8.39 12.53
N SER A 38 0.55 7.26 12.88
CA SER A 38 1.31 6.41 11.96
C SER A 38 0.55 5.12 11.63
N GLY A 39 0.52 4.79 10.36
CA GLY A 39 -0.02 3.54 9.85
C GLY A 39 0.89 2.92 8.82
N ALA A 40 0.73 1.62 8.58
CA ALA A 40 1.49 0.92 7.57
C ALA A 40 0.68 -0.24 6.97
N GLY A 41 1.01 -0.64 5.74
CA GLY A 41 0.39 -1.82 5.17
C GLY A 41 0.18 -1.79 3.67
N ALA A 42 -0.99 -2.26 3.25
CA ALA A 42 -1.35 -2.44 1.86
C ALA A 42 -1.10 -1.19 1.00
N SER A 43 -0.55 -1.40 -0.20
CA SER A 43 -0.44 -0.33 -1.20
C SER A 43 -1.77 -0.04 -1.90
N PHE A 44 -2.75 -0.93 -1.76
CA PHE A 44 -4.10 -0.80 -2.31
C PHE A 44 -4.81 0.49 -1.86
N PRO A 45 -4.98 0.81 -0.56
CA PRO A 45 -5.68 2.01 -0.12
C PRO A 45 -4.80 3.27 -0.10
N ALA A 46 -3.50 3.17 -0.38
CA ALA A 46 -2.56 4.27 -0.17
C ALA A 46 -2.93 5.57 -0.90
N PRO A 47 -3.38 5.57 -2.17
CA PRO A 47 -3.79 6.80 -2.84
C PRO A 47 -4.97 7.49 -2.16
N LEU A 48 -5.95 6.73 -1.68
CA LEU A 48 -7.12 7.26 -0.96
C LEU A 48 -6.74 7.75 0.43
N TYR A 49 -5.90 7.00 1.15
CA TYR A 49 -5.40 7.44 2.47
C TYR A 49 -4.60 8.74 2.38
N ALA A 50 -3.84 8.95 1.31
CA ALA A 50 -3.15 10.20 1.08
C ALA A 50 -4.13 11.38 0.94
N LYS A 51 -5.23 11.19 0.21
CA LYS A 51 -6.30 12.21 0.08
C LYS A 51 -7.02 12.49 1.40
N TRP A 52 -7.34 11.45 2.15
CA TRP A 52 -7.94 11.60 3.47
C TRP A 52 -6.99 12.31 4.45
N ALA A 53 -5.69 12.01 4.39
CA ALA A 53 -4.68 12.66 5.21
C ALA A 53 -4.58 14.18 4.92
N GLU A 54 -4.63 14.56 3.64
CA GLU A 54 -4.66 15.98 3.23
C GLU A 54 -5.89 16.69 3.79
N ALA A 55 -7.09 16.13 3.62
CA ALA A 55 -8.34 16.69 4.11
C ALA A 55 -8.35 16.79 5.64
N GLN A 56 -8.01 15.71 6.34
CA GLN A 56 -7.98 15.67 7.81
C GLN A 56 -6.99 16.68 8.39
N LYS A 57 -5.83 16.83 7.76
CA LYS A 57 -4.84 17.83 8.19
C LYS A 57 -5.36 19.27 8.05
N ALA A 58 -6.10 19.54 6.96
CA ALA A 58 -6.69 20.86 6.73
C ALA A 58 -7.76 21.19 7.79
N GLU A 59 -8.57 20.20 8.20
CA GLU A 59 -9.68 20.39 9.14
C GLU A 59 -9.22 20.45 10.62
N THR A 60 -8.30 19.55 11.00
CA THR A 60 -8.00 19.32 12.43
C THR A 60 -6.53 19.55 12.79
N GLY A 61 -5.66 19.80 11.81
CA GLY A 61 -4.21 19.86 12.03
C GLY A 61 -3.55 18.50 12.28
N MET A 62 -4.32 17.39 12.34
CA MET A 62 -3.79 16.06 12.56
C MET A 62 -3.09 15.53 11.31
N ALA A 63 -1.85 15.06 11.47
CA ALA A 63 -1.07 14.47 10.38
C ALA A 63 -1.16 12.95 10.39
N LEU A 64 -1.37 12.36 9.21
CA LEU A 64 -1.26 10.92 8.99
C LEU A 64 0.05 10.62 8.25
N ASN A 65 0.86 9.72 8.82
CA ASN A 65 2.02 9.13 8.16
C ASN A 65 1.70 7.67 7.83
N TYR A 66 1.40 7.40 6.57
CA TYR A 66 1.09 6.04 6.10
C TYR A 66 2.22 5.49 5.23
N GLN A 67 2.69 4.30 5.57
CA GLN A 67 3.75 3.59 4.84
C GLN A 67 3.15 2.44 4.02
N ALA A 68 3.14 2.58 2.71
CA ALA A 68 2.67 1.55 1.77
C ALA A 68 3.74 0.47 1.57
N ILE A 69 3.86 -0.46 2.53
CA ILE A 69 4.88 -1.52 2.59
C ILE A 69 4.34 -2.93 2.29
N GLY A 70 3.11 -3.00 1.83
CA GLY A 70 2.36 -4.24 1.60
C GLY A 70 1.62 -4.75 2.83
N SER A 71 0.55 -5.51 2.61
CA SER A 71 -0.33 -6.05 3.67
C SER A 71 0.44 -6.85 4.72
N GLY A 72 1.37 -7.71 4.29
CA GLY A 72 2.20 -8.49 5.21
C GLY A 72 3.09 -7.63 6.11
N GLY A 73 3.61 -6.50 5.59
CA GLY A 73 4.36 -5.52 6.37
C GLY A 73 3.49 -4.82 7.40
N GLY A 74 2.28 -4.40 7.00
CA GLY A 74 1.29 -3.77 7.88
C GLY A 74 0.86 -4.68 9.03
N ILE A 75 0.53 -5.93 8.72
CA ILE A 75 0.17 -6.94 9.74
C ILE A 75 1.32 -7.12 10.75
N LYS A 76 2.56 -7.24 10.29
CA LYS A 76 3.71 -7.37 11.18
C LYS A 76 3.87 -6.15 12.10
N GLN A 77 3.73 -4.94 11.57
CA GLN A 77 3.91 -3.73 12.36
C GLN A 77 2.79 -3.50 13.37
N ILE A 78 1.53 -3.78 13.01
CA ILE A 78 0.44 -3.64 13.99
C ILE A 78 0.52 -4.69 15.10
N LYS A 79 0.87 -5.93 14.80
CA LYS A 79 1.13 -6.97 15.81
C LYS A 79 2.29 -6.60 16.73
N ALA A 80 3.34 -5.97 16.19
CA ALA A 80 4.47 -5.46 16.98
C ALA A 80 4.15 -4.13 17.69
N LYS A 81 2.96 -3.55 17.52
CA LYS A 81 2.52 -2.28 18.12
C LYS A 81 3.43 -1.08 17.78
N THR A 82 4.07 -1.11 16.59
CA THR A 82 4.95 -0.04 16.10
C THR A 82 4.21 1.03 15.31
N VAL A 83 2.95 0.78 14.97
CA VAL A 83 2.03 1.70 14.29
C VAL A 83 0.67 1.72 14.98
N ALA A 84 -0.08 2.81 14.82
CA ALA A 84 -1.43 2.94 15.39
C ALA A 84 -2.45 2.09 14.65
N PHE A 85 -2.26 1.86 13.35
CA PHE A 85 -3.10 0.95 12.56
C PHE A 85 -2.29 0.25 11.47
N GLY A 86 -2.75 -0.96 11.10
CA GLY A 86 -2.25 -1.70 9.95
C GLY A 86 -3.34 -1.82 8.89
N ALA A 87 -3.00 -1.70 7.61
CA ALA A 87 -3.94 -1.94 6.51
C ALA A 87 -3.59 -3.22 5.76
N SER A 88 -4.61 -4.02 5.44
CA SER A 88 -4.44 -5.28 4.73
C SER A 88 -5.64 -5.57 3.84
N ASP A 89 -5.39 -6.05 2.60
CA ASP A 89 -6.42 -6.58 1.71
C ASP A 89 -6.69 -8.07 1.99
N LYS A 90 -5.84 -8.70 2.81
CA LYS A 90 -6.06 -10.07 3.31
C LYS A 90 -6.67 -9.97 4.70
N PRO A 91 -7.88 -10.51 4.93
CA PRO A 91 -8.46 -10.56 6.27
C PRO A 91 -7.64 -11.49 7.17
N LEU A 92 -7.47 -11.10 8.43
CA LEU A 92 -7.00 -11.98 9.49
C LEU A 92 -8.15 -12.85 9.99
N LYS A 93 -7.84 -14.04 10.48
CA LYS A 93 -8.81 -14.90 11.13
C LYS A 93 -9.18 -14.35 12.51
N GLY A 94 -10.39 -14.63 12.99
CA GLY A 94 -10.83 -14.21 14.33
C GLY A 94 -9.85 -14.62 15.43
N GLU A 95 -9.37 -15.86 15.40
CA GLU A 95 -8.38 -16.38 16.34
C GLU A 95 -7.06 -15.59 16.35
N GLU A 96 -6.61 -15.10 15.17
CA GLU A 96 -5.41 -14.25 15.06
C GLU A 96 -5.66 -12.86 15.65
N LEU A 97 -6.85 -12.29 15.41
CA LEU A 97 -7.24 -10.99 15.96
C LEU A 97 -7.32 -11.04 17.47
N ASP A 98 -7.96 -12.06 18.03
CA ASP A 98 -8.11 -12.26 19.46
C ASP A 98 -6.75 -12.45 20.16
N ALA A 99 -5.87 -13.28 19.58
CA ALA A 99 -4.54 -13.55 20.12
C ALA A 99 -3.65 -12.30 20.19
N ASP A 100 -3.80 -11.38 19.22
CA ASP A 100 -3.00 -10.16 19.15
C ASP A 100 -3.71 -8.93 19.76
N GLY A 101 -4.95 -9.09 20.24
CA GLY A 101 -5.79 -8.01 20.78
C GLY A 101 -6.13 -6.96 19.73
N LEU A 102 -6.42 -7.40 18.51
CA LEU A 102 -6.70 -6.54 17.35
C LEU A 102 -8.19 -6.57 16.99
N ALA A 103 -8.68 -5.47 16.44
CA ALA A 103 -9.96 -5.41 15.74
C ALA A 103 -9.72 -5.10 14.26
N GLN A 104 -10.55 -5.64 13.39
CA GLN A 104 -10.49 -5.41 11.94
C GLN A 104 -11.84 -4.95 11.41
N PHE A 105 -11.82 -3.93 10.55
CA PHE A 105 -13.02 -3.41 9.90
C PHE A 105 -12.70 -2.94 8.47
N PRO A 106 -13.70 -2.95 7.54
CA PRO A 106 -13.48 -2.49 6.18
C PRO A 106 -13.39 -0.96 6.13
N THR A 107 -12.45 -0.44 5.34
CA THR A 107 -12.27 1.00 5.11
C THR A 107 -12.44 1.39 3.66
N VAL A 108 -12.01 0.55 2.73
CA VAL A 108 -11.98 0.83 1.29
C VAL A 108 -12.40 -0.42 0.54
N ILE A 109 -13.16 -0.23 -0.53
CA ILE A 109 -13.48 -1.27 -1.51
C ILE A 109 -12.91 -0.87 -2.88
N GLY A 110 -12.38 -1.82 -3.62
CA GLY A 110 -11.88 -1.63 -4.98
C GLY A 110 -11.69 -2.97 -5.68
N GLY A 111 -11.11 -2.95 -6.88
CA GLY A 111 -10.90 -4.13 -7.70
C GLY A 111 -9.42 -4.45 -7.91
N VAL A 112 -9.12 -5.72 -8.13
CA VAL A 112 -7.82 -6.16 -8.65
C VAL A 112 -7.97 -6.49 -10.12
N VAL A 113 -7.11 -5.92 -10.95
CA VAL A 113 -7.18 -6.08 -12.41
C VAL A 113 -5.85 -6.55 -12.97
N PRO A 114 -5.87 -7.40 -14.01
CA PRO A 114 -4.68 -7.66 -14.80
C PRO A 114 -4.38 -6.43 -15.67
N ILE A 115 -3.08 -6.12 -15.78
CA ILE A 115 -2.55 -5.07 -16.64
C ILE A 115 -1.56 -5.66 -17.63
N VAL A 116 -1.55 -5.17 -18.85
CA VAL A 116 -0.68 -5.64 -19.93
C VAL A 116 0.00 -4.49 -20.66
N ASN A 117 1.18 -4.75 -21.22
CA ASN A 117 1.85 -3.84 -22.13
C ASN A 117 1.95 -4.49 -23.52
N LEU A 118 0.93 -4.27 -24.33
CA LEU A 118 0.85 -4.82 -25.68
C LEU A 118 0.71 -3.70 -26.71
N PRO A 119 1.59 -3.65 -27.73
CA PRO A 119 1.43 -2.71 -28.82
C PRO A 119 0.12 -2.99 -29.57
N ASP A 120 -0.55 -1.94 -30.01
CA ASP A 120 -1.75 -1.96 -30.85
C ASP A 120 -2.99 -2.65 -30.23
N ILE A 121 -2.95 -3.00 -28.94
CA ILE A 121 -4.10 -3.51 -28.19
C ILE A 121 -4.64 -2.42 -27.27
N GLN A 122 -5.91 -2.04 -27.51
CA GLN A 122 -6.56 -1.02 -26.71
C GLN A 122 -7.08 -1.56 -25.36
N PRO A 123 -7.20 -0.71 -24.34
CA PRO A 123 -7.81 -1.11 -23.07
C PRO A 123 -9.18 -1.76 -23.28
N GLY A 124 -9.43 -2.89 -22.60
CA GLY A 124 -10.69 -3.65 -22.72
C GLY A 124 -10.82 -4.52 -23.96
N GLN A 125 -9.90 -4.44 -24.92
CA GLN A 125 -9.95 -5.25 -26.15
C GLN A 125 -9.53 -6.70 -25.93
N LEU A 126 -8.53 -6.94 -25.06
CA LEU A 126 -8.04 -8.27 -24.75
C LEU A 126 -9.00 -9.02 -23.82
N LYS A 127 -9.36 -10.24 -24.19
CA LYS A 127 -10.19 -11.13 -23.40
C LYS A 127 -9.33 -12.27 -22.85
N LEU A 128 -9.40 -12.49 -21.54
CA LEU A 128 -8.74 -13.60 -20.84
C LEU A 128 -9.75 -14.27 -19.91
N THR A 129 -9.67 -15.57 -19.79
CA THR A 129 -10.43 -16.34 -18.79
C THR A 129 -9.53 -16.69 -17.60
N GLY A 130 -10.14 -17.05 -16.45
CA GLY A 130 -9.37 -17.48 -15.28
C GLY A 130 -8.40 -18.61 -15.55
N PRO A 131 -8.80 -19.70 -16.27
CA PRO A 131 -7.88 -20.78 -16.65
C PRO A 131 -6.70 -20.30 -17.51
N VAL A 132 -6.93 -19.42 -18.48
CA VAL A 132 -5.85 -18.88 -19.33
C VAL A 132 -4.92 -17.97 -18.53
N LEU A 133 -5.47 -17.12 -17.64
CA LEU A 133 -4.64 -16.34 -16.71
C LEU A 133 -3.78 -17.24 -15.83
N ALA A 134 -4.35 -18.29 -15.25
CA ALA A 134 -3.60 -19.26 -14.46
C ALA A 134 -2.46 -19.88 -15.25
N ASP A 135 -2.70 -20.31 -16.49
CA ASP A 135 -1.66 -20.92 -17.34
C ASP A 135 -0.56 -19.91 -17.73
N ILE A 136 -0.90 -18.64 -17.90
CA ILE A 136 0.09 -17.56 -18.07
C ILE A 136 0.98 -17.44 -16.82
N PHE A 137 0.38 -17.29 -15.64
CA PHE A 137 1.13 -17.13 -14.39
C PHE A 137 1.85 -18.42 -13.94
N LEU A 138 1.45 -19.59 -14.43
CA LEU A 138 2.18 -20.86 -14.31
C LEU A 138 3.34 -20.98 -15.31
N GLY A 139 3.48 -20.05 -16.26
CA GLY A 139 4.50 -20.08 -17.31
C GLY A 139 4.25 -21.15 -18.40
N LYS A 140 3.02 -21.67 -18.50
CA LYS A 140 2.63 -22.65 -19.53
C LYS A 140 2.32 -21.99 -20.85
N VAL A 141 1.60 -20.86 -20.86
CA VAL A 141 1.38 -20.00 -22.02
C VAL A 141 2.51 -18.99 -22.09
N LYS A 142 3.27 -18.98 -23.16
CA LYS A 142 4.54 -18.26 -23.25
C LYS A 142 4.51 -17.08 -24.21
N LYS A 143 3.54 -17.02 -25.13
CA LYS A 143 3.41 -15.96 -26.13
C LYS A 143 1.98 -15.44 -26.19
N TRP A 144 1.84 -14.18 -26.53
CA TRP A 144 0.52 -13.55 -26.64
C TRP A 144 -0.35 -14.10 -27.76
N ASN A 145 0.25 -14.63 -28.83
CA ASN A 145 -0.46 -15.29 -29.94
C ASN A 145 -0.59 -16.81 -29.77
N ASP A 146 -0.28 -17.37 -28.62
CA ASP A 146 -0.49 -18.80 -28.35
C ASP A 146 -1.99 -19.15 -28.43
N ALA A 147 -2.28 -20.36 -28.87
CA ALA A 147 -3.64 -20.83 -29.16
C ALA A 147 -4.69 -20.56 -28.05
N PRO A 148 -4.39 -20.76 -26.75
CA PRO A 148 -5.36 -20.49 -25.68
C PRO A 148 -5.81 -19.01 -25.62
N ILE A 149 -4.93 -18.07 -25.91
CA ILE A 149 -5.27 -16.63 -25.95
C ILE A 149 -5.95 -16.31 -27.27
N ALA A 150 -5.40 -16.77 -28.39
CA ALA A 150 -5.94 -16.49 -29.72
C ALA A 150 -7.40 -16.95 -29.87
N ALA A 151 -7.76 -18.09 -29.33
CA ALA A 151 -9.12 -18.62 -29.37
C ALA A 151 -10.17 -17.71 -28.67
N LEU A 152 -9.75 -16.96 -27.65
CA LEU A 152 -10.62 -16.02 -26.94
C LEU A 152 -10.71 -14.66 -27.62
N ASN A 153 -9.82 -14.36 -28.57
CA ASN A 153 -9.64 -13.05 -29.17
C ASN A 153 -9.75 -13.05 -30.68
N ALA A 154 -10.76 -13.78 -31.21
CA ALA A 154 -11.02 -13.83 -32.66
C ALA A 154 -11.14 -12.42 -33.23
N GLY A 155 -10.42 -12.12 -34.32
CA GLY A 155 -10.39 -10.80 -34.96
C GLY A 155 -9.44 -9.78 -34.33
N VAL A 156 -8.79 -10.11 -33.22
CA VAL A 156 -7.72 -9.28 -32.62
C VAL A 156 -6.37 -9.73 -33.13
N LYS A 157 -5.57 -8.83 -33.70
CA LYS A 157 -4.20 -9.13 -34.14
C LYS A 157 -3.26 -9.19 -32.93
N LEU A 158 -3.15 -10.36 -32.31
CA LEU A 158 -2.25 -10.57 -31.18
C LEU A 158 -0.78 -10.57 -31.65
N PRO A 159 0.12 -9.86 -30.94
CA PRO A 159 1.53 -9.83 -31.32
C PRO A 159 2.24 -11.16 -31.01
N ASN A 160 3.23 -11.53 -31.84
CA ASN A 160 4.11 -12.65 -31.54
C ASN A 160 5.20 -12.21 -30.55
N LEU A 161 4.80 -11.82 -29.34
CA LEU A 161 5.68 -11.42 -28.27
C LEU A 161 5.69 -12.46 -27.15
N PRO A 162 6.86 -12.71 -26.51
CA PRO A 162 6.92 -13.51 -25.30
C PRO A 162 6.15 -12.79 -24.18
N ILE A 163 5.52 -13.60 -23.33
CA ILE A 163 4.84 -13.10 -22.12
C ILE A 163 5.87 -12.98 -21.00
N THR A 164 6.01 -11.79 -20.43
CA THR A 164 6.77 -11.56 -19.22
C THR A 164 5.81 -11.37 -18.05
N VAL A 165 5.74 -12.35 -17.17
CA VAL A 165 4.91 -12.26 -15.94
C VAL A 165 5.59 -11.35 -14.93
N VAL A 166 4.83 -10.40 -14.37
CA VAL A 166 5.25 -9.54 -13.28
C VAL A 166 4.32 -9.75 -12.09
N HIS A 167 4.89 -10.10 -10.95
CA HIS A 167 4.15 -10.39 -9.73
C HIS A 167 4.66 -9.56 -8.56
N ARG A 168 4.02 -9.62 -7.40
CA ARG A 168 4.46 -8.94 -6.19
C ARG A 168 5.65 -9.68 -5.56
N SER A 169 6.62 -8.91 -5.08
CA SER A 169 7.81 -9.41 -4.36
C SER A 169 7.70 -9.25 -2.84
N ASP A 170 6.68 -8.54 -2.35
CA ASP A 170 6.39 -8.30 -0.94
C ASP A 170 5.17 -9.11 -0.47
N GLY A 171 4.94 -9.18 0.83
CA GLY A 171 3.72 -9.76 1.39
C GLY A 171 2.50 -8.90 1.01
N SER A 172 1.68 -9.38 0.07
CA SER A 172 0.71 -8.59 -0.66
C SER A 172 -0.71 -9.12 -0.52
N GLY A 173 -1.62 -8.29 0.00
CA GLY A 173 -3.05 -8.59 -0.03
C GLY A 173 -3.59 -8.64 -1.46
N THR A 174 -3.09 -7.80 -2.37
CA THR A 174 -3.45 -7.86 -3.80
C THR A 174 -3.09 -9.22 -4.42
N SER A 175 -1.92 -9.79 -4.06
CA SER A 175 -1.57 -11.16 -4.44
C SER A 175 -2.51 -12.19 -3.84
N PHE A 176 -2.88 -12.03 -2.57
CA PHE A 176 -3.85 -12.93 -1.93
C PHE A 176 -5.19 -12.93 -2.67
N LEU A 177 -5.73 -11.75 -3.02
CA LEU A 177 -6.99 -11.64 -3.76
C LEU A 177 -6.88 -12.24 -5.18
N PHE A 178 -5.82 -11.90 -5.90
CA PHE A 178 -5.57 -12.42 -7.25
C PHE A 178 -5.43 -13.95 -7.24
N THR A 179 -4.64 -14.51 -6.34
CA THR A 179 -4.44 -15.95 -6.25
C THR A 179 -5.65 -16.69 -5.68
N SER A 180 -6.46 -16.05 -4.84
CA SER A 180 -7.78 -16.57 -4.43
C SER A 180 -8.71 -16.73 -5.64
N TYR A 181 -8.74 -15.70 -6.51
CA TYR A 181 -9.48 -15.79 -7.78
C TYR A 181 -8.97 -16.94 -8.66
N LEU A 182 -7.66 -17.05 -8.86
CA LEU A 182 -7.09 -18.13 -9.68
C LEU A 182 -7.38 -19.52 -9.09
N THR A 183 -7.35 -19.65 -7.76
CA THR A 183 -7.69 -20.91 -7.07
C THR A 183 -9.16 -21.30 -7.33
N ALA A 184 -10.07 -20.35 -7.32
CA ALA A 184 -11.49 -20.61 -7.58
C ALA A 184 -11.80 -20.84 -9.07
N ALA A 185 -11.09 -20.15 -9.97
CA ALA A 185 -11.38 -20.14 -11.41
C ALA A 185 -10.61 -21.20 -12.22
N ALA A 186 -9.54 -21.78 -11.66
CA ALA A 186 -8.60 -22.62 -12.41
C ALA A 186 -8.06 -23.79 -11.57
N PRO A 187 -8.58 -25.02 -11.74
CA PRO A 187 -8.11 -26.19 -10.98
C PRO A 187 -6.60 -26.42 -11.05
N GLN A 188 -5.97 -26.09 -12.18
CA GLN A 188 -4.52 -26.23 -12.36
C GLN A 188 -3.70 -25.29 -11.46
N TRP A 189 -4.32 -24.28 -10.83
CA TRP A 189 -3.68 -23.40 -9.87
C TRP A 189 -3.61 -23.99 -8.45
N ALA A 190 -4.29 -25.09 -8.18
CA ALA A 190 -4.42 -25.69 -6.85
C ALA A 190 -3.07 -25.99 -6.16
N SER A 191 -2.03 -26.33 -6.94
CA SER A 191 -0.68 -26.59 -6.40
C SER A 191 0.03 -25.33 -5.86
N VAL A 192 -0.37 -24.14 -6.32
CA VAL A 192 0.15 -22.85 -5.85
C VAL A 192 -0.73 -22.30 -4.72
N GLY A 193 -2.05 -22.36 -4.90
CA GLY A 193 -3.05 -21.94 -3.94
C GLY A 193 -3.13 -20.41 -3.77
N ALA A 194 -3.94 -19.99 -2.79
CA ALA A 194 -4.13 -18.59 -2.42
C ALA A 194 -3.16 -18.19 -1.31
N SER A 195 -2.37 -17.13 -1.55
CA SER A 195 -1.39 -16.64 -0.57
C SER A 195 -1.05 -15.16 -0.79
N ASP A 196 -0.70 -14.48 0.29
CA ASP A 196 -0.09 -13.15 0.26
C ASP A 196 1.43 -13.18 0.05
N ALA A 197 2.06 -14.35 0.27
CA ALA A 197 3.48 -14.62 0.04
C ALA A 197 3.64 -15.84 -0.88
N VAL A 198 3.36 -15.62 -2.16
CA VAL A 198 3.30 -16.68 -3.19
C VAL A 198 4.71 -17.11 -3.59
N LYS A 199 4.90 -18.43 -3.76
CA LYS A 199 6.06 -18.97 -4.46
C LYS A 199 5.71 -19.02 -5.96
N TRP A 200 6.01 -17.95 -6.66
CA TRP A 200 5.64 -17.79 -8.05
C TRP A 200 6.39 -18.76 -8.95
N PRO A 201 5.67 -19.52 -9.81
CA PRO A 201 6.32 -20.50 -10.74
C PRO A 201 7.12 -19.80 -11.85
N ALA A 202 6.74 -18.57 -12.21
CA ALA A 202 7.36 -17.82 -13.30
C ALA A 202 7.27 -16.32 -13.05
N GLY A 203 8.11 -15.56 -13.72
CA GLY A 203 8.07 -14.10 -13.73
C GLY A 203 9.10 -13.44 -12.84
N GLN A 204 8.96 -12.12 -12.70
CA GLN A 204 9.83 -11.29 -11.87
C GLN A 204 9.00 -10.46 -10.89
N GLY A 205 9.63 -10.09 -9.76
CA GLY A 205 8.95 -9.41 -8.67
C GLY A 205 9.03 -7.89 -8.77
N GLY A 206 7.88 -7.22 -8.57
CA GLY A 206 7.77 -5.78 -8.33
C GLY A 206 7.29 -5.49 -6.91
N LYS A 207 7.88 -4.51 -6.24
CA LYS A 207 7.47 -4.12 -4.90
C LYS A 207 6.27 -3.18 -4.94
N GLY A 208 5.19 -3.53 -4.26
CA GLY A 208 3.94 -2.76 -4.26
C GLY A 208 3.21 -2.81 -5.61
N ASN A 209 2.05 -2.18 -5.69
CA ASN A 209 1.33 -1.99 -6.97
C ASN A 209 2.15 -1.11 -7.93
N ASP A 210 2.84 -0.09 -7.42
CA ASP A 210 3.70 0.80 -8.21
C ASP A 210 4.86 0.06 -8.88
N GLY A 211 5.51 -0.86 -8.15
CA GLY A 211 6.60 -1.67 -8.71
C GLY A 211 6.12 -2.61 -9.82
N VAL A 212 4.95 -3.24 -9.65
CA VAL A 212 4.37 -4.10 -10.69
C VAL A 212 3.96 -3.26 -11.90
N SER A 213 3.24 -2.16 -11.72
CA SER A 213 2.81 -1.29 -12.83
C SER A 213 3.98 -0.67 -13.57
N GLY A 214 5.02 -0.24 -12.84
CA GLY A 214 6.26 0.29 -13.42
C GLY A 214 6.98 -0.73 -14.32
N TYR A 215 7.13 -1.98 -13.88
CA TYR A 215 7.71 -3.05 -14.69
C TYR A 215 6.87 -3.36 -15.92
N VAL A 216 5.55 -3.50 -15.77
CA VAL A 216 4.66 -3.76 -16.92
C VAL A 216 4.75 -2.63 -17.93
N LYS A 217 4.69 -1.37 -17.48
CA LYS A 217 4.79 -0.19 -18.35
C LYS A 217 6.07 -0.16 -19.18
N GLN A 218 7.19 -0.61 -18.62
CA GLN A 218 8.51 -0.55 -19.24
C GLN A 218 8.84 -1.78 -20.11
N THR A 219 8.08 -2.88 -19.99
CA THR A 219 8.40 -4.16 -20.59
C THR A 219 7.34 -4.55 -21.63
N PRO A 220 7.61 -4.39 -22.95
CA PRO A 220 6.69 -4.89 -23.99
C PRO A 220 6.43 -6.39 -23.82
N GLY A 221 5.15 -6.79 -23.92
CA GLY A 221 4.72 -8.17 -23.68
C GLY A 221 4.54 -8.55 -22.21
N ALA A 222 4.72 -7.61 -21.28
CA ALA A 222 4.49 -7.92 -19.87
C ALA A 222 3.01 -7.99 -19.51
N ILE A 223 2.72 -8.81 -18.50
CA ILE A 223 1.45 -8.89 -17.78
C ILE A 223 1.71 -8.87 -16.28
N GLY A 224 0.92 -8.10 -15.55
CA GLY A 224 0.90 -8.07 -14.10
C GLY A 224 -0.53 -7.96 -13.57
N TYR A 225 -0.66 -7.78 -12.27
CA TYR A 225 -1.93 -7.49 -11.60
C TYR A 225 -1.71 -6.39 -10.55
N VAL A 226 -2.65 -5.49 -10.46
CA VAL A 226 -2.60 -4.35 -9.55
C VAL A 226 -4.00 -4.00 -9.03
N GLU A 227 -4.07 -3.13 -8.06
CA GLU A 227 -5.29 -2.44 -7.67
C GLU A 227 -5.68 -1.46 -8.80
N TYR A 228 -7.00 -1.31 -9.02
CA TYR A 228 -7.53 -0.61 -10.19
C TYR A 228 -7.27 0.91 -10.20
N ALA A 229 -7.32 1.58 -9.04
CA ALA A 229 -7.13 3.03 -8.97
C ALA A 229 -5.68 3.45 -9.22
#